data_b24c1c96aa4630fac07a9f7d2386353a
#
_entry.id   b24c1c96aa4630fac07a9f7d2386353a
#
_cell.length_a   1.000
_cell.length_b   1.000
_cell.length_c   1.000
_cell.angle_alpha   90.00
_cell.angle_beta   90.00
_cell.angle_gamma   90.00
#
_symmetry.space_group_name_H-M   'P 1'
#
loop_
_entity.id
_entity.type
_entity.pdbx_description
1 polymer ?
#
loop_
_entity_poly.entity_id
_entity_poly.type
_entity_poly.pdbx_seq_one_letter_code
_entity_poly.pdbx_strand_id
1 'polypeptide(L)'
;IRLSLVGSEMCIRDRHGVLEQTVRHSYISSLLGIPHILVAINKMDLVDFSKDIYNKIIADYKKMSETLNIKNVVFIPISAKDGDNVVNKSEKTPWYDGPTLLNYLETVPVGHKTVSDFFRFPVQYVIRPISSQFPDYRGYAGRVSGGIIRPGDKIRVLPSGTESTIKSIDFVEEHLEEAYSPMSLSLI
;
A
#
# COMPACT_ATOMS: atom_id res chain seq x y z
N ILE A 1 8.83 1.13 0.33
CA ILE A 1 7.49 1.58 -0.11
C ILE A 1 7.18 0.82 -1.39
N ARG A 2 6.29 -0.16 -1.32
CA ARG A 2 5.81 -0.83 -2.54
C ARG A 2 4.46 -0.23 -2.90
N LEU A 3 4.45 0.82 -3.70
CA LEU A 3 3.31 1.12 -4.54
C LEU A 3 3.30 0.08 -5.66
N SER A 4 2.41 -0.89 -5.57
CA SER A 4 2.16 -1.82 -6.66
C SER A 4 1.17 -1.14 -7.60
N LEU A 5 1.69 -0.48 -8.64
CA LEU A 5 0.91 -0.05 -9.78
C LEU A 5 0.57 -1.30 -10.60
N VAL A 6 -0.64 -1.81 -10.46
CA VAL A 6 -1.18 -2.78 -11.40
C VAL A 6 -1.75 -2.00 -12.57
N GLY A 7 -0.89 -1.63 -13.52
CA GLY A 7 -1.29 -1.07 -14.78
C GLY A 7 -1.74 -2.20 -15.71
N SER A 8 -3.04 -2.43 -15.85
CA SER A 8 -3.53 -3.16 -17.00
C SER A 8 -3.82 -2.16 -18.10
N GLU A 9 -3.05 -2.20 -19.20
CA GLU A 9 -3.43 -1.49 -20.41
C GLU A 9 -4.72 -2.10 -20.97
N MET A 10 -5.83 -1.41 -20.75
CA MET A 10 -7.08 -1.75 -21.44
C MET A 10 -6.97 -1.20 -22.86
N CYS A 11 -6.55 -2.05 -23.81
CA CYS A 11 -6.51 -1.70 -25.21
C CYS A 11 -7.96 -1.62 -25.71
N ILE A 12 -8.48 -0.39 -25.88
CA ILE A 12 -9.83 -0.12 -26.42
C ILE A 12 -9.93 -0.53 -27.91
N ARG A 13 -8.88 -1.13 -28.45
CA ARG A 13 -8.82 -1.51 -29.87
C ARG A 13 -9.80 -2.62 -30.25
N ASP A 14 -10.41 -3.31 -29.27
CA ASP A 14 -11.36 -4.36 -29.55
C ASP A 14 -12.61 -4.27 -28.64
N ARG A 15 -13.75 -4.60 -29.17
CA ARG A 15 -15.11 -4.52 -28.63
C ARG A 15 -15.36 -5.42 -27.39
N HIS A 16 -14.32 -5.83 -26.70
CA HIS A 16 -14.37 -6.72 -25.56
C HIS A 16 -14.10 -5.92 -24.29
N GLY A 17 -15.06 -5.83 -23.41
CA GLY A 17 -15.00 -5.12 -22.11
C GLY A 17 -13.75 -5.43 -21.25
N VAL A 18 -13.91 -5.63 -19.96
CA VAL A 18 -12.80 -5.92 -19.03
C VAL A 18 -12.04 -7.17 -19.48
N LEU A 19 -10.75 -6.99 -19.82
CA LEU A 19 -9.90 -8.08 -20.31
C LEU A 19 -9.63 -9.11 -19.20
N GLU A 20 -9.46 -10.37 -19.59
CA GLU A 20 -9.11 -11.46 -18.67
C GLU A 20 -7.88 -11.15 -17.80
N GLN A 21 -6.93 -10.43 -18.37
CA GLN A 21 -5.72 -9.98 -17.67
C GLN A 21 -6.02 -8.98 -16.54
N THR A 22 -6.97 -8.06 -16.76
CA THR A 22 -7.44 -7.11 -15.73
C THR A 22 -8.09 -7.87 -14.58
N VAL A 23 -8.88 -8.88 -14.88
CA VAL A 23 -9.50 -9.75 -13.86
C VAL A 23 -8.44 -10.46 -13.02
N ARG A 24 -7.44 -11.06 -13.67
CA ARG A 24 -6.33 -11.76 -12.99
C ARG A 24 -5.53 -10.82 -12.08
N HIS A 25 -5.17 -9.63 -12.57
CA HIS A 25 -4.41 -8.65 -11.79
C HIS A 25 -5.23 -8.14 -10.60
N SER A 26 -6.52 -7.85 -10.79
CA SER A 26 -7.41 -7.44 -9.70
C SER A 26 -7.55 -8.53 -8.64
N TYR A 27 -7.66 -9.80 -9.06
CA TYR A 27 -7.71 -10.94 -8.16
C TYR A 27 -6.42 -11.09 -7.34
N ILE A 28 -5.27 -11.01 -7.99
CA ILE A 28 -3.96 -11.08 -7.29
C ILE A 28 -3.81 -9.92 -6.31
N SER A 29 -4.20 -8.70 -6.70
CA SER A 29 -4.16 -7.53 -5.83
C SER A 29 -5.06 -7.68 -4.60
N SER A 30 -6.23 -8.28 -4.78
CA SER A 30 -7.15 -8.62 -3.69
C SER A 30 -6.56 -9.64 -2.73
N LEU A 31 -5.94 -10.72 -3.25
CA LEU A 31 -5.27 -11.74 -2.43
C LEU A 31 -4.08 -11.17 -1.64
N LEU A 32 -3.34 -10.25 -2.24
CA LEU A 32 -2.23 -9.56 -1.59
C LEU A 32 -2.68 -8.50 -0.57
N GLY A 33 -3.98 -8.24 -0.48
CA GLY A 33 -4.54 -7.27 0.45
C GLY A 33 -4.15 -5.83 0.13
N ILE A 34 -3.95 -5.49 -1.16
CA ILE A 34 -3.59 -4.14 -1.60
C ILE A 34 -4.75 -3.20 -1.28
N PRO A 35 -4.57 -2.16 -0.42
CA PRO A 35 -5.66 -1.36 0.10
C PRO A 35 -6.26 -0.39 -0.91
N HIS A 36 -5.49 0.04 -1.91
CA HIS A 36 -5.90 1.02 -2.92
C HIS A 36 -5.59 0.51 -4.32
N ILE A 37 -6.58 0.49 -5.19
CA ILE A 37 -6.42 0.13 -6.60
C ILE A 37 -6.81 1.33 -7.45
N LEU A 38 -5.93 1.71 -8.36
CA LEU A 38 -6.19 2.71 -9.38
C LEU A 38 -6.33 2.01 -10.73
N VAL A 39 -7.43 2.26 -11.40
CA VAL A 39 -7.71 1.79 -12.75
C VAL A 39 -7.58 2.97 -13.70
N ALA A 40 -6.48 3.05 -14.43
CA ALA A 40 -6.26 4.03 -15.47
C ALA A 40 -6.92 3.55 -16.78
N ILE A 41 -8.01 4.21 -17.19
CA ILE A 41 -8.70 3.94 -18.44
C ILE A 41 -7.98 4.74 -19.54
N ASN A 42 -7.00 4.06 -20.17
CA ASN A 42 -6.10 4.69 -21.14
C ASN A 42 -6.68 4.68 -22.56
N LYS A 43 -6.06 5.47 -23.45
CA LYS A 43 -6.42 5.63 -24.85
C LYS A 43 -7.80 6.27 -25.06
N MET A 44 -8.18 7.17 -24.16
CA MET A 44 -9.43 7.92 -24.29
C MET A 44 -9.46 8.80 -25.56
N ASP A 45 -8.29 9.16 -26.11
CA ASP A 45 -8.13 9.83 -27.40
C ASP A 45 -8.72 9.05 -28.58
N LEU A 46 -8.72 7.71 -28.52
CA LEU A 46 -9.28 6.88 -29.59
C LEU A 46 -10.82 6.81 -29.60
N VAL A 47 -11.44 7.29 -28.56
CA VAL A 47 -12.91 7.29 -28.38
C VAL A 47 -13.45 8.69 -28.09
N ASP A 48 -12.74 9.72 -28.55
CA ASP A 48 -13.08 11.12 -28.39
C ASP A 48 -13.50 11.51 -26.96
N PHE A 49 -12.80 10.94 -25.97
CA PHE A 49 -13.05 11.14 -24.54
C PHE A 49 -14.52 10.91 -24.12
N SER A 50 -15.17 9.93 -24.74
CA SER A 50 -16.59 9.62 -24.51
C SER A 50 -16.86 9.21 -23.06
N LYS A 51 -17.75 9.96 -22.38
CA LYS A 51 -18.24 9.67 -21.03
C LYS A 51 -18.99 8.34 -20.98
N ASP A 52 -19.73 7.98 -22.02
CA ASP A 52 -20.53 6.76 -22.05
C ASP A 52 -19.66 5.52 -22.06
N ILE A 53 -18.58 5.54 -22.85
CA ILE A 53 -17.60 4.46 -22.89
C ILE A 53 -16.89 4.33 -21.54
N TYR A 54 -16.49 5.45 -20.94
CA TYR A 54 -15.90 5.48 -19.61
C TYR A 54 -16.83 4.84 -18.56
N ASN A 55 -18.09 5.26 -18.53
CA ASN A 55 -19.08 4.73 -17.59
C ASN A 55 -19.35 3.23 -17.80
N LYS A 56 -19.39 2.78 -19.05
CA LYS A 56 -19.54 1.35 -19.39
C LYS A 56 -18.39 0.53 -18.82
N ILE A 57 -17.15 0.99 -19.02
CA ILE A 57 -15.95 0.30 -18.50
C ILE A 57 -15.99 0.21 -16.98
N ILE A 58 -16.39 1.30 -16.30
CA ILE A 58 -16.56 1.29 -14.84
C ILE A 58 -17.62 0.29 -14.40
N ALA A 59 -18.77 0.24 -15.08
CA ALA A 59 -19.84 -0.69 -14.74
C ALA A 59 -19.37 -2.15 -14.91
N ASP A 60 -18.69 -2.46 -15.99
CA ASP A 60 -18.15 -3.80 -16.26
C ASP A 60 -17.10 -4.19 -15.20
N TYR A 61 -16.21 -3.26 -14.84
CA TYR A 61 -15.21 -3.50 -13.79
C TYR A 61 -15.86 -3.70 -12.41
N LYS A 62 -16.81 -2.85 -12.04
CA LYS A 62 -17.53 -2.97 -10.75
C LYS A 62 -18.24 -4.31 -10.64
N LYS A 63 -18.95 -4.75 -11.68
CA LYS A 63 -19.62 -6.06 -11.73
C LYS A 63 -18.63 -7.20 -11.52
N MET A 64 -17.45 -7.11 -12.14
CA MET A 64 -16.38 -8.10 -11.96
C MET A 64 -15.81 -8.05 -10.53
N SER A 65 -15.61 -6.87 -9.99
CA SER A 65 -14.99 -6.67 -8.67
C SER A 65 -15.91 -6.96 -7.48
N GLU A 66 -17.22 -7.13 -7.69
CA GLU A 66 -18.19 -7.50 -6.63
C GLU A 66 -17.81 -8.83 -5.93
N THR A 67 -17.20 -9.75 -6.65
CA THR A 67 -16.72 -11.04 -6.11
C THR A 67 -15.35 -10.91 -5.41
N LEU A 68 -14.69 -9.77 -5.56
CA LEU A 68 -13.37 -9.48 -5.02
C LEU A 68 -13.51 -8.52 -3.83
N ASN A 69 -12.90 -8.82 -2.72
CA ASN A 69 -12.95 -7.95 -1.54
C ASN A 69 -12.10 -6.68 -1.71
N ILE A 70 -12.35 -5.92 -2.79
CA ILE A 70 -11.66 -4.68 -3.14
C ILE A 70 -12.50 -3.50 -2.63
N LYS A 71 -11.96 -2.75 -1.66
CA LYS A 71 -12.73 -1.68 -1.00
C LYS A 71 -12.58 -0.31 -1.66
N ASN A 72 -11.39 0.01 -2.16
CA ASN A 72 -11.07 1.34 -2.67
C ASN A 72 -10.54 1.23 -4.10
N VAL A 73 -11.41 1.52 -5.08
CA VAL A 73 -11.04 1.58 -6.50
C VAL A 73 -11.30 2.98 -7.01
N VAL A 74 -10.30 3.57 -7.63
CA VAL A 74 -10.40 4.88 -8.30
C VAL A 74 -10.20 4.68 -9.79
N PHE A 75 -11.05 5.32 -10.60
CA PHE A 75 -10.99 5.26 -12.05
C PHE A 75 -10.57 6.62 -12.61
N ILE A 76 -9.55 6.65 -13.45
CA ILE A 76 -9.06 7.87 -14.08
C ILE A 76 -9.04 7.69 -15.59
N PRO A 77 -9.79 8.52 -16.37
CA PRO A 77 -9.73 8.51 -17.82
C PRO A 77 -8.45 9.24 -18.27
N ILE A 78 -7.58 8.59 -19.00
CA ILE A 78 -6.31 9.17 -19.44
C ILE A 78 -6.06 8.97 -20.94
N SER A 79 -5.26 9.86 -21.52
CA SER A 79 -4.49 9.59 -22.73
C SER A 79 -3.01 9.69 -22.38
N ALA A 80 -2.34 8.55 -22.21
CA ALA A 80 -0.92 8.54 -21.92
C ALA A 80 -0.09 9.08 -23.08
N LYS A 81 -0.62 9.00 -24.32
CA LYS A 81 0.03 9.53 -25.52
C LYS A 81 0.05 11.06 -25.51
N ASP A 82 -1.09 11.69 -25.18
CA ASP A 82 -1.28 13.13 -25.23
C ASP A 82 -1.04 13.80 -23.86
N GLY A 83 -0.94 13.01 -22.79
CA GLY A 83 -0.74 13.49 -21.42
C GLY A 83 -2.03 13.93 -20.70
N ASP A 84 -3.20 13.70 -21.31
CA ASP A 84 -4.49 14.10 -20.74
C ASP A 84 -4.77 13.37 -19.42
N ASN A 85 -5.05 14.10 -18.35
CA ASN A 85 -5.29 13.62 -16.98
C ASN A 85 -4.13 12.82 -16.36
N VAL A 86 -2.94 12.88 -16.93
CA VAL A 86 -1.73 12.27 -16.35
C VAL A 86 -1.15 13.20 -15.28
N VAL A 87 -0.69 14.38 -15.67
CA VAL A 87 -0.14 15.41 -14.77
C VAL A 87 -1.17 16.51 -14.56
N ASN A 88 -1.70 17.06 -15.64
CA ASN A 88 -2.69 18.14 -15.65
C ASN A 88 -4.07 17.62 -16.02
N LYS A 89 -5.12 18.30 -15.51
CA LYS A 89 -6.49 18.01 -15.92
C LYS A 89 -6.69 18.33 -17.39
N SER A 90 -7.39 17.44 -18.09
CA SER A 90 -7.71 17.61 -19.51
C SER A 90 -8.98 18.45 -19.70
N GLU A 91 -8.92 19.41 -20.59
CA GLU A 91 -10.11 20.17 -21.05
C GLU A 91 -11.06 19.30 -21.87
N LYS A 92 -10.58 18.18 -22.42
CA LYS A 92 -11.36 17.22 -23.22
C LYS A 92 -12.29 16.36 -22.37
N THR A 93 -12.09 16.35 -21.03
CA THR A 93 -12.91 15.58 -20.08
C THR A 93 -13.61 16.48 -19.05
N PRO A 94 -14.44 17.47 -19.48
CA PRO A 94 -15.10 18.40 -18.54
C PRO A 94 -16.08 17.71 -17.60
N TRP A 95 -16.48 16.49 -17.90
CA TRP A 95 -17.34 15.64 -17.12
C TRP A 95 -16.62 14.85 -16.03
N TYR A 96 -15.28 14.92 -15.97
CA TYR A 96 -14.47 14.21 -14.99
C TYR A 96 -13.95 15.16 -13.90
N ASP A 97 -14.46 15.01 -12.68
CA ASP A 97 -14.09 15.87 -11.55
C ASP A 97 -13.02 15.26 -10.62
N GLY A 98 -12.56 14.06 -10.94
CA GLY A 98 -11.57 13.34 -10.13
C GLY A 98 -10.15 13.93 -10.21
N PRO A 99 -9.21 13.33 -9.46
CA PRO A 99 -7.80 13.72 -9.49
C PRO A 99 -7.12 13.30 -10.80
N THR A 100 -5.99 13.93 -11.12
CA THR A 100 -5.10 13.42 -12.17
C THR A 100 -4.33 12.19 -11.64
N LEU A 101 -3.73 11.43 -12.56
CA LEU A 101 -2.97 10.22 -12.19
C LEU A 101 -1.86 10.54 -11.19
N LEU A 102 -1.03 11.55 -11.47
CA LEU A 102 0.07 11.95 -10.61
C LEU A 102 -0.43 12.45 -9.25
N ASN A 103 -1.42 13.34 -9.25
CA ASN A 103 -1.99 13.88 -8.02
C ASN A 103 -2.54 12.75 -7.11
N TYR A 104 -3.23 11.76 -7.67
CA TYR A 104 -3.70 10.63 -6.88
C TYR A 104 -2.56 9.81 -6.29
N LEU A 105 -1.49 9.54 -7.06
CA LEU A 105 -0.35 8.78 -6.59
C LEU A 105 0.41 9.49 -5.46
N GLU A 106 0.47 10.82 -5.49
CA GLU A 106 1.12 11.63 -4.46
C GLU A 106 0.27 11.78 -3.18
N THR A 107 -1.06 11.75 -3.32
CA THR A 107 -1.97 12.03 -2.21
C THR A 107 -2.62 10.80 -1.59
N VAL A 108 -2.56 9.64 -2.26
CA VAL A 108 -3.15 8.41 -1.72
C VAL A 108 -2.52 8.05 -0.38
N PRO A 109 -3.33 7.85 0.68
CA PRO A 109 -2.79 7.50 1.98
C PRO A 109 -2.24 6.07 1.96
N VAL A 110 -0.92 5.93 1.91
CA VAL A 110 -0.20 4.64 2.00
C VAL A 110 0.09 4.20 3.44
N GLY A 111 -0.50 4.87 4.42
CA GLY A 111 -0.36 4.52 5.83
C GLY A 111 -1.07 3.21 6.15
N HIS A 112 -0.36 2.26 6.74
CA HIS A 112 -1.03 1.21 7.48
C HIS A 112 -1.74 1.89 8.66
N LYS A 113 -3.08 1.85 8.71
CA LYS A 113 -3.79 2.15 9.94
C LYS A 113 -3.19 1.21 10.98
N THR A 114 -2.51 1.78 11.97
CA THR A 114 -2.12 1.04 13.17
C THR A 114 -3.40 0.46 13.73
N VAL A 115 -3.61 -0.83 13.55
CA VAL A 115 -4.85 -1.52 13.94
C VAL A 115 -5.01 -1.56 15.46
N SER A 116 -4.01 -1.07 16.19
CA SER A 116 -3.99 -1.05 17.65
C SER A 116 -3.27 0.21 18.16
N ASP A 117 -3.90 0.92 19.10
CA ASP A 117 -3.26 1.99 19.85
C ASP A 117 -2.19 1.46 20.82
N PHE A 118 -2.19 0.16 21.08
CA PHE A 118 -1.23 -0.50 21.95
C PHE A 118 -0.08 -1.10 21.16
N PHE A 119 1.13 -0.85 21.67
CA PHE A 119 2.33 -1.46 21.14
C PHE A 119 2.27 -2.99 21.26
N ARG A 120 2.58 -3.66 20.15
CA ARG A 120 2.68 -5.11 20.06
C ARG A 120 3.87 -5.50 19.19
N PHE A 121 4.75 -6.30 19.77
CA PHE A 121 5.96 -6.77 19.11
C PHE A 121 6.15 -8.27 19.32
N PRO A 122 5.67 -9.11 18.41
CA PRO A 122 5.96 -10.53 18.43
C PRO A 122 7.46 -10.75 18.20
N VAL A 123 8.15 -11.28 19.19
CA VAL A 123 9.58 -11.66 19.06
C VAL A 123 9.67 -12.89 18.17
N GLN A 124 10.40 -12.77 17.07
CA GLN A 124 10.61 -13.85 16.09
C GLN A 124 11.97 -14.51 16.28
N TYR A 125 12.98 -13.75 16.70
CA TYR A 125 14.33 -14.22 16.87
C TYR A 125 15.05 -13.47 17.99
N VAL A 126 15.91 -14.19 18.75
CA VAL A 126 16.76 -13.59 19.78
C VAL A 126 18.18 -13.52 19.25
N ILE A 127 18.70 -12.31 19.09
CA ILE A 127 20.06 -12.06 18.64
C ILE A 127 20.96 -12.07 19.87
N ARG A 128 21.86 -13.05 19.93
CA ARG A 128 22.85 -13.18 20.98
C ARG A 128 24.20 -13.55 20.35
N PRO A 129 24.96 -12.56 19.88
CA PRO A 129 26.26 -12.84 19.28
C PRO A 129 27.22 -13.41 20.33
N ILE A 130 27.89 -14.49 19.97
CA ILE A 130 29.00 -15.06 20.76
C ILE A 130 30.28 -14.34 20.31
N SER A 131 30.48 -13.14 20.81
CA SER A 131 31.61 -12.29 20.43
C SER A 131 32.19 -11.58 21.64
N SER A 132 33.51 -11.52 21.72
CA SER A 132 34.20 -10.75 22.76
C SER A 132 33.97 -9.23 22.66
N GLN A 133 33.53 -8.73 21.51
CA GLN A 133 33.19 -7.31 21.31
C GLN A 133 31.84 -6.94 21.89
N PHE A 134 30.90 -7.88 22.00
CA PHE A 134 29.54 -7.65 22.50
C PHE A 134 29.10 -8.75 23.47
N PRO A 135 29.77 -8.92 24.62
CA PRO A 135 29.57 -10.07 25.50
C PRO A 135 28.14 -10.14 26.09
N ASP A 136 27.49 -9.01 26.28
CA ASP A 136 26.18 -8.90 26.94
C ASP A 136 25.04 -8.44 26.01
N TYR A 137 25.30 -8.39 24.69
CA TYR A 137 24.29 -7.97 23.74
C TYR A 137 23.15 -8.99 23.64
N ARG A 138 21.93 -8.52 23.84
CA ARG A 138 20.69 -9.27 23.60
C ARG A 138 19.71 -8.41 22.86
N GLY A 139 19.53 -8.70 21.57
CA GLY A 139 18.52 -8.08 20.73
C GLY A 139 17.33 -9.01 20.51
N TYR A 140 16.14 -8.50 20.59
CA TYR A 140 14.91 -9.21 20.29
C TYR A 140 14.40 -8.73 18.92
N ALA A 141 14.59 -9.56 17.89
CA ALA A 141 14.20 -9.23 16.54
C ALA A 141 12.76 -9.64 16.24
N GLY A 142 12.02 -8.78 15.55
CA GLY A 142 10.65 -9.02 15.17
C GLY A 142 10.08 -7.91 14.29
N ARG A 143 8.77 -7.95 14.12
CA ARG A 143 8.02 -6.95 13.38
C ARG A 143 7.00 -6.29 14.29
N VAL A 144 7.01 -4.95 14.34
CA VAL A 144 5.98 -4.21 15.06
C VAL A 144 4.62 -4.46 14.42
N SER A 145 3.68 -5.01 15.17
CA SER A 145 2.33 -5.33 14.69
C SER A 145 1.27 -4.30 15.10
N GLY A 146 1.61 -3.37 15.99
CA GLY A 146 0.72 -2.28 16.40
C GLY A 146 1.41 -1.29 17.33
N GLY A 147 0.84 -0.09 17.44
CA GLY A 147 1.33 0.98 18.29
C GLY A 147 2.66 1.60 17.86
N ILE A 148 3.17 2.46 18.72
CA ILE A 148 4.46 3.14 18.59
C ILE A 148 5.27 2.82 19.85
N ILE A 149 6.59 2.70 19.73
CA ILE A 149 7.53 2.47 20.84
C ILE A 149 8.73 3.38 20.71
N ARG A 150 9.25 3.85 21.83
CA ARG A 150 10.45 4.69 21.92
C ARG A 150 11.43 4.12 22.94
N PRO A 151 12.72 4.39 22.82
CA PRO A 151 13.68 4.13 23.89
C PRO A 151 13.21 4.78 25.21
N GLY A 152 13.28 4.03 26.31
CA GLY A 152 12.77 4.47 27.61
C GLY A 152 11.34 4.03 27.92
N ASP A 153 10.57 3.58 26.95
CA ASP A 153 9.20 3.11 27.18
C ASP A 153 9.18 1.80 27.96
N LYS A 154 8.22 1.70 28.88
CA LYS A 154 7.96 0.49 29.64
C LYS A 154 7.14 -0.50 28.84
N ILE A 155 7.57 -1.74 28.85
CA ILE A 155 6.89 -2.85 28.19
C ILE A 155 6.57 -3.96 29.16
N ARG A 156 5.58 -4.76 28.81
CA ARG A 156 5.28 -6.02 29.51
C ARG A 156 5.56 -7.20 28.60
N VAL A 157 6.43 -8.10 29.05
CA VAL A 157 6.80 -9.31 28.33
C VAL A 157 5.77 -10.40 28.59
N LEU A 158 5.16 -10.93 27.54
CA LEU A 158 4.22 -12.04 27.64
C LEU A 158 4.91 -13.37 27.26
N PRO A 159 4.53 -14.50 27.88
CA PRO A 159 3.44 -14.70 28.83
C PRO A 159 3.82 -14.42 30.30
N SER A 160 5.10 -14.15 30.60
CA SER A 160 5.59 -14.04 32.00
C SER A 160 4.97 -12.89 32.78
N GLY A 161 4.50 -11.82 32.10
CA GLY A 161 4.01 -10.61 32.73
C GLY A 161 5.11 -9.68 33.28
N THR A 162 6.38 -10.04 33.06
CA THR A 162 7.53 -9.24 33.53
C THR A 162 7.56 -7.89 32.87
N GLU A 163 7.79 -6.84 33.64
CA GLU A 163 7.97 -5.48 33.12
C GLU A 163 9.45 -5.22 32.82
N SER A 164 9.70 -4.52 31.74
CA SER A 164 11.04 -4.10 31.32
C SER A 164 10.95 -2.74 30.63
N THR A 165 12.10 -2.18 30.31
CA THR A 165 12.21 -0.90 29.61
C THR A 165 13.04 -1.09 28.34
N ILE A 166 12.64 -0.47 27.25
CA ILE A 166 13.38 -0.47 25.99
C ILE A 166 14.62 0.40 26.16
N LYS A 167 15.80 -0.19 25.96
CA LYS A 167 17.07 0.52 26.02
C LYS A 167 17.40 1.20 24.71
N SER A 168 17.28 0.48 23.59
CA SER A 168 17.48 1.01 22.25
C SER A 168 16.64 0.25 21.22
N ILE A 169 16.47 0.86 20.05
CA ILE A 169 15.78 0.31 18.90
C ILE A 169 16.77 0.28 17.75
N ASP A 170 17.14 -0.92 17.29
CA ASP A 170 18.15 -1.11 16.27
C ASP A 170 17.50 -1.52 14.95
N PHE A 171 17.81 -0.77 13.90
CA PHE A 171 17.38 -1.04 12.53
C PHE A 171 18.59 -1.09 11.60
N VAL A 172 18.98 -2.32 11.21
CA VAL A 172 20.20 -2.59 10.43
C VAL A 172 21.44 -2.07 11.17
N GLU A 173 21.97 -0.91 10.80
CA GLU A 173 23.17 -0.27 11.40
C GLU A 173 22.82 1.04 12.11
N GLU A 174 21.54 1.41 12.19
CA GLU A 174 21.07 2.67 12.76
C GLU A 174 20.28 2.45 14.05
N HIS A 175 20.40 3.40 14.98
CA HIS A 175 19.54 3.51 16.14
C HIS A 175 18.36 4.44 15.84
N LEU A 176 17.15 3.97 16.14
CA LEU A 176 15.93 4.74 15.91
C LEU A 176 15.43 5.37 17.21
N GLU A 177 14.91 6.59 17.11
CA GLU A 177 14.24 7.26 18.21
C GLU A 177 12.80 6.80 18.42
N GLU A 178 12.17 6.24 17.37
CA GLU A 178 10.85 5.61 17.49
C GLU A 178 10.67 4.49 16.44
N ALA A 179 9.81 3.55 16.77
CA ALA A 179 9.38 2.50 15.86
C ALA A 179 7.88 2.30 15.89
N TYR A 180 7.31 1.99 14.72
CA TYR A 180 5.87 1.82 14.52
C TYR A 180 5.57 0.67 13.54
N SER A 181 4.31 0.25 13.52
CA SER A 181 3.87 -0.80 12.58
C SER A 181 3.94 -0.29 11.13
N PRO A 182 4.49 -1.09 10.19
CA PRO A 182 4.92 -2.49 10.28
C PRO A 182 6.46 -2.67 10.25
N MET A 183 7.22 -1.82 10.91
CA MET A 183 8.69 -1.89 10.88
C MET A 183 9.20 -3.21 11.44
N SER A 184 10.24 -3.78 10.78
CA SER A 184 10.98 -4.95 11.26
C SER A 184 12.32 -4.48 11.81
N LEU A 185 12.61 -4.80 13.08
CA LEU A 185 13.74 -4.23 13.81
C LEU A 185 14.11 -5.11 15.01
N SER A 186 15.13 -4.68 15.76
CA SER A 186 15.53 -5.31 17.01
C SER A 186 15.34 -4.35 18.20
N LEU A 187 14.79 -4.87 19.29
CA LEU A 187 14.66 -4.17 20.58
C LEU A 187 15.72 -4.67 21.54
N ILE A 188 16.34 -3.77 22.30
CA ILE A 188 17.32 -4.07 23.35
C ILE A 188 16.81 -3.56 24.68
#